data_99df6534e26aa8c1a238f9c44add411b
#
_entry.id   99df6534e26aa8c1a238f9c44add411b
#
_cell.length_a   1.000
_cell.length_b   1.000
_cell.length_c   1.000
_cell.angle_alpha   90.00
_cell.angle_beta   90.00
_cell.angle_gamma   90.00
#
_symmetry.space_group_name_H-M   'P 1'
#
loop_
_entity.id
_entity.type
_entity.pdbx_description
1 polymer ?
#
loop_
_entity_poly.entity_id
_entity_poly.type
_entity_poly.pdbx_seq_one_letter_code
_entity_poly.pdbx_strand_id
1 'polypeptide(L)'
;MSLIFAHRGASGHAPENTLEAFRLAMEMGADGFELDVHVSKDGELIVIHDEAVNRTTNGKGLVKDMTLAELKELDACKGMEAYRGAKIPTLAEVYELVKDT
;
A
#
# COMPACT_ATOMS: atom_id res chain seq x y z
N MET A 1 20.54 -16.14 -12.99
CA MET A 1 19.77 -15.86 -11.78
C MET A 1 18.53 -15.04 -12.13
N SER A 2 17.37 -15.46 -11.69
CA SER A 2 16.12 -14.74 -11.93
C SER A 2 15.80 -13.87 -10.73
N LEU A 3 15.41 -12.62 -10.98
CA LEU A 3 14.92 -11.71 -9.96
C LEU A 3 13.40 -11.75 -9.96
N ILE A 4 12.82 -11.69 -8.77
CA ILE A 4 11.36 -11.71 -8.59
C ILE A 4 10.92 -10.37 -7.99
N PHE A 5 10.08 -9.65 -8.71
CA PHE A 5 9.51 -8.39 -8.25
C PHE A 5 8.01 -8.53 -8.03
N ALA A 6 7.56 -8.14 -6.84
CA ALA A 6 6.15 -8.20 -6.50
C ALA A 6 5.47 -6.90 -6.91
N HIS A 7 4.50 -6.98 -7.82
CA HIS A 7 3.72 -5.84 -8.28
C HIS A 7 2.75 -5.42 -7.16
N ARG A 8 2.92 -4.20 -6.63
CA ARG A 8 2.11 -3.67 -5.52
C ARG A 8 2.14 -4.58 -4.30
N GLY A 9 3.29 -5.25 -4.07
CA GLY A 9 3.42 -6.29 -3.07
C GLY A 9 2.81 -7.60 -3.59
N ALA A 10 2.44 -8.51 -2.70
CA ALA A 10 1.79 -9.78 -3.06
C ALA A 10 0.30 -9.54 -3.32
N SER A 11 -0.03 -8.73 -4.34
CA SER A 11 -1.40 -8.22 -4.58
C SER A 11 -2.42 -9.30 -4.94
N GLY A 12 -1.98 -10.50 -5.35
CA GLY A 12 -2.87 -11.63 -5.59
C GLY A 12 -3.28 -12.34 -4.30
N HIS A 13 -2.61 -12.08 -3.19
CA HIS A 13 -2.82 -12.78 -1.92
C HIS A 13 -3.15 -11.85 -0.76
N ALA A 14 -2.89 -10.54 -0.90
CA ALA A 14 -3.14 -9.54 0.12
C ALA A 14 -3.53 -8.23 -0.56
N PRO A 15 -4.15 -7.27 0.16
CA PRO A 15 -4.57 -6.01 -0.46
C PRO A 15 -3.38 -5.27 -1.05
N GLU A 16 -3.50 -4.87 -2.31
CA GLU A 16 -2.39 -4.21 -3.02
C GLU A 16 -1.88 -2.97 -2.28
N ASN A 17 -0.57 -2.72 -2.38
CA ASN A 17 0.09 -1.54 -1.81
C ASN A 17 -0.16 -1.34 -0.31
N THR A 18 -0.35 -2.41 0.45
CA THR A 18 -0.42 -2.34 1.92
C THR A 18 0.87 -2.92 2.50
N LEU A 19 1.17 -2.58 3.76
CA LEU A 19 2.33 -3.16 4.44
C LEU A 19 2.20 -4.68 4.51
N GLU A 20 0.97 -5.18 4.70
CA GLU A 20 0.69 -6.61 4.72
C GLU A 20 1.08 -7.28 3.40
N ALA A 21 0.75 -6.65 2.27
CA ALA A 21 1.10 -7.19 0.95
C ALA A 21 2.61 -7.20 0.73
N PHE A 22 3.31 -6.14 1.14
CA PHE A 22 4.77 -6.07 1.01
C PHE A 22 5.46 -7.08 1.92
N ARG A 23 4.98 -7.23 3.16
CA ARG A 23 5.52 -8.22 4.09
C ARG A 23 5.35 -9.64 3.55
N LEU A 24 4.16 -9.94 3.01
CA LEU A 24 3.89 -11.25 2.42
C LEU A 24 4.80 -11.51 1.23
N ALA A 25 5.02 -10.50 0.38
CA ALA A 25 5.94 -10.63 -0.76
C ALA A 25 7.35 -10.97 -0.30
N MET A 26 7.82 -10.36 0.78
CA MET A 26 9.14 -10.68 1.35
C MET A 26 9.19 -12.12 1.84
N GLU A 27 8.15 -12.58 2.52
CA GLU A 27 8.05 -13.96 3.00
C GLU A 27 8.02 -14.97 1.85
N MET A 28 7.47 -14.57 0.71
CA MET A 28 7.41 -15.41 -0.49
C MET A 28 8.70 -15.36 -1.31
N GLY A 29 9.71 -14.60 -0.86
CA GLY A 29 11.01 -14.57 -1.51
C GLY A 29 11.15 -13.56 -2.64
N ALA A 30 10.32 -12.52 -2.67
CA ALA A 30 10.45 -11.47 -3.67
C ALA A 30 11.78 -10.73 -3.50
N ASP A 31 12.41 -10.38 -4.61
CA ASP A 31 13.69 -9.64 -4.62
C ASP A 31 13.46 -8.13 -4.55
N GLY A 32 12.26 -7.67 -4.85
CA GLY A 32 11.92 -6.27 -4.80
C GLY A 32 10.42 -6.07 -5.00
N PHE A 33 9.99 -4.84 -4.97
CA PHE A 33 8.58 -4.48 -5.15
C PHE A 33 8.44 -3.44 -6.25
N GLU A 34 7.33 -3.52 -6.97
CA GLU A 34 6.85 -2.42 -7.76
C GLU A 34 5.72 -1.78 -6.97
N LEU A 35 5.80 -0.47 -6.77
CA LEU A 35 4.76 0.27 -6.06
C LEU A 35 4.54 1.61 -6.75
N ASP A 36 3.44 2.26 -6.38
CA ASP A 36 3.02 3.53 -6.95
C ASP A 36 2.85 4.55 -5.84
N VAL A 37 3.15 5.82 -6.12
CA VAL A 37 3.12 6.87 -5.11
C VAL A 37 2.33 8.07 -5.62
N HIS A 38 1.48 8.62 -4.77
CA HIS A 38 0.79 9.89 -4.98
C HIS A 38 1.05 10.79 -3.78
N VAL A 39 0.82 12.09 -3.92
CA VAL A 39 1.07 13.06 -2.86
C VAL A 39 -0.26 13.45 -2.22
N SER A 40 -0.33 13.41 -0.89
CA SER A 40 -1.51 13.83 -0.13
C SER A 40 -1.63 15.36 -0.11
N LYS A 41 -2.77 15.85 0.38
CA LYS A 41 -3.03 17.28 0.49
C LYS A 41 -1.96 17.99 1.34
N ASP A 42 -1.45 17.32 2.38
CA ASP A 42 -0.42 17.86 3.27
C ASP A 42 1.00 17.47 2.89
N GLY A 43 1.22 16.98 1.65
CA GLY A 43 2.56 16.77 1.10
C GLY A 43 3.22 15.43 1.44
N GLU A 44 2.48 14.46 1.97
CA GLU A 44 3.03 13.16 2.30
C GLU A 44 3.01 12.23 1.07
N LEU A 45 4.04 11.39 0.94
CA LEU A 45 4.12 10.41 -0.15
C LEU A 45 3.33 9.18 0.24
N ILE A 46 2.25 8.93 -0.49
CA ILE A 46 1.26 7.89 -0.21
C ILE A 46 1.41 6.75 -1.20
N VAL A 47 1.50 5.52 -0.71
CA VAL A 47 1.66 4.34 -1.57
C VAL A 47 0.29 3.85 -2.00
N ILE A 48 -0.10 4.20 -3.21
CA ILE A 48 -1.40 3.86 -3.79
C ILE A 48 -1.29 3.97 -5.32
N HIS A 49 -1.94 3.08 -6.05
CA HIS A 49 -1.87 3.09 -7.51
C HIS A 49 -2.76 4.17 -8.13
N ASP A 50 -4.03 4.20 -7.73
CA ASP A 50 -5.00 5.14 -8.32
C ASP A 50 -4.86 6.51 -7.67
N GLU A 51 -5.22 7.57 -8.39
CA GLU A 51 -5.29 8.90 -7.79
C GLU A 51 -6.47 9.04 -6.83
N ALA A 52 -7.46 8.14 -6.90
CA ALA A 52 -8.61 8.10 -5.99
C ALA A 52 -8.53 6.88 -5.07
N VAL A 53 -9.13 6.98 -3.88
CA VAL A 53 -9.10 5.90 -2.88
C VAL A 53 -10.22 4.88 -3.05
N ASN A 54 -11.14 5.12 -3.99
CA ASN A 54 -12.40 4.36 -4.09
C ASN A 54 -12.23 2.86 -4.31
N ARG A 55 -11.29 2.47 -5.17
CA ARG A 55 -11.17 1.06 -5.57
C ARG A 55 -10.59 0.16 -4.48
N THR A 56 -9.65 0.69 -3.71
CA THR A 56 -8.89 -0.12 -2.75
C THR A 56 -9.26 0.12 -1.30
N THR A 57 -10.10 1.11 -1.01
CA THR A 57 -10.52 1.42 0.36
C THR A 57 -12.03 1.52 0.47
N ASN A 58 -12.50 1.70 1.71
CA ASN A 58 -13.92 1.93 1.99
C ASN A 58 -14.32 3.40 1.86
N GLY A 59 -13.39 4.26 1.45
CA GLY A 59 -13.66 5.68 1.26
C GLY A 59 -13.81 6.06 -0.20
N LYS A 60 -13.93 7.35 -0.45
CA LYS A 60 -13.98 7.89 -1.81
C LYS A 60 -13.38 9.29 -1.85
N GLY A 61 -12.85 9.65 -3.01
CA GLY A 61 -12.21 10.93 -3.23
C GLY A 61 -10.78 10.79 -3.74
N LEU A 62 -10.14 11.92 -3.99
CA LEU A 62 -8.79 11.96 -4.51
C LEU A 62 -7.77 12.06 -3.39
N VAL A 63 -6.66 11.36 -3.53
CA VAL A 63 -5.56 11.37 -2.55
C VAL A 63 -5.06 12.81 -2.33
N LYS A 64 -4.94 13.58 -3.39
CA LYS A 64 -4.44 14.96 -3.30
C LYS A 64 -5.34 15.90 -2.51
N ASP A 65 -6.60 15.52 -2.30
CA ASP A 65 -7.58 16.32 -1.56
C ASP A 65 -7.74 15.87 -0.11
N MET A 66 -6.98 14.85 0.32
CA MET A 66 -7.07 14.27 1.65
C MET A 66 -5.75 14.41 2.39
N THR A 67 -5.81 14.70 3.69
CA THR A 67 -4.62 14.72 4.54
C THR A 67 -4.20 13.30 4.89
N LEU A 68 -2.96 13.13 5.38
CA LEU A 68 -2.50 11.83 5.84
C LEU A 68 -3.42 11.26 6.93
N ALA A 69 -3.85 12.11 7.88
CA ALA A 69 -4.75 11.66 8.95
C ALA A 69 -6.05 11.10 8.38
N GLU A 70 -6.63 11.77 7.38
CA GLU A 70 -7.86 11.31 6.73
C GLU A 70 -7.64 9.99 5.98
N LEU A 71 -6.52 9.88 5.26
CA LEU A 71 -6.18 8.66 4.54
C LEU A 71 -5.97 7.47 5.48
N LYS A 72 -5.39 7.71 6.65
CA LYS A 72 -5.13 6.66 7.64
C LYS A 72 -6.40 6.14 8.32
N GLU A 73 -7.51 6.86 8.23
CA GLU A 73 -8.79 6.40 8.76
C GLU A 73 -9.47 5.38 7.84
N LEU A 74 -9.05 5.28 6.58
CA LEU A 74 -9.66 4.38 5.61
C LEU A 74 -9.16 2.96 5.78
N ASP A 75 -10.06 1.99 5.51
CA ASP A 75 -9.71 0.57 5.52
C ASP A 75 -9.29 0.19 4.10
N ALA A 76 -8.06 -0.25 3.94
CA ALA A 76 -7.48 -0.61 2.65
C ALA A 76 -7.45 -2.11 2.40
N CYS A 77 -8.32 -2.88 3.06
CA CYS A 77 -8.34 -4.33 2.88
C CYS A 77 -8.90 -4.78 1.52
N LYS A 78 -9.48 -3.86 0.77
CA LYS A 78 -10.00 -4.14 -0.60
C LYS A 78 -10.94 -5.34 -0.63
N GLY A 79 -11.81 -5.47 0.37
CA GLY A 79 -12.77 -6.57 0.46
C GLY A 79 -12.20 -7.89 0.97
N MET A 80 -10.93 -7.93 1.34
CA MET A 80 -10.30 -9.14 1.89
C MET A 80 -10.49 -9.16 3.41
N GLU A 81 -11.47 -9.94 3.88
CA GLU A 81 -11.84 -9.98 5.30
C GLU A 81 -10.68 -10.28 6.26
N ALA A 82 -9.75 -11.14 5.83
CA ALA A 82 -8.60 -11.50 6.65
C ALA A 82 -7.67 -10.31 6.92
N TYR A 83 -7.79 -9.25 6.13
CA TYR A 83 -6.94 -8.05 6.23
C TYR A 83 -7.72 -6.81 6.66
N ARG A 84 -8.91 -7.00 7.22
CA ARG A 84 -9.71 -5.87 7.70
C ARG A 84 -8.87 -5.03 8.67
N GLY A 85 -8.90 -3.71 8.48
CA GLY A 85 -8.09 -2.79 9.27
C GLY A 85 -6.76 -2.44 8.64
N ALA A 86 -6.42 -3.01 7.48
CA ALA A 86 -5.21 -2.63 6.75
C ALA A 86 -5.30 -1.15 6.37
N LYS A 87 -4.15 -0.46 6.40
CA LYS A 87 -4.09 0.98 6.15
C LYS A 87 -3.32 1.28 4.87
N ILE A 88 -3.59 2.44 4.27
CA ILE A 88 -2.79 2.96 3.17
C ILE A 88 -1.44 3.39 3.79
N PRO A 89 -0.31 2.85 3.32
CA PRO A 89 0.98 3.22 3.90
C PRO A 89 1.57 4.47 3.26
N THR A 90 2.47 5.12 3.98
CA THR A 90 3.36 6.10 3.38
C THR A 90 4.57 5.38 2.82
N LEU A 91 5.29 6.04 1.91
CA LEU A 91 6.54 5.49 1.38
C LEU A 91 7.56 5.26 2.50
N ALA A 92 7.60 6.15 3.49
CA ALA A 92 8.49 5.99 4.65
C ALA A 92 8.20 4.71 5.42
N GLU A 93 6.92 4.36 5.59
CA GLU A 93 6.53 3.12 6.28
C GLU A 93 6.97 1.88 5.51
N VAL A 94 6.86 1.90 4.17
CA VAL A 94 7.33 0.79 3.34
C VAL A 94 8.85 0.67 3.46
N TYR A 95 9.56 1.80 3.42
CA TYR A 95 11.02 1.81 3.58
C TYR A 95 11.42 1.19 4.92
N GLU A 96 10.75 1.58 6.01
CA GLU A 96 11.03 1.03 7.34
C GLU A 96 10.81 -0.48 7.39
N LEU A 97 9.78 -0.97 6.69
CA LEU A 97 9.50 -2.39 6.64
C LEU A 97 10.62 -3.18 5.97
N VAL A 98 11.18 -2.66 4.88
CA VAL A 98 12.14 -3.42 4.06
C VAL A 98 13.60 -3.23 4.47
N LYS A 99 13.93 -2.16 5.17
CA LYS A 99 15.34 -1.86 5.50
C LYS A 99 16.00 -2.89 6.41
N ASP A 100 15.21 -3.64 7.15
CA ASP A 100 15.70 -4.63 8.12
C ASP A 100 15.81 -6.03 7.52
N THR A 101 15.68 -6.16 6.20
CA THR A 101 15.74 -7.47 5.53
C THR A 101 16.99 -7.64 4.68
#